data_7e01ceb83455bf60ffff8a7de67f4bf7
#
_entry.id   7e01ceb83455bf60ffff8a7de67f4bf7
#
_cell.length_a   1.000
_cell.length_b   1.000
_cell.length_c   1.000
_cell.angle_alpha   90.00
_cell.angle_beta   90.00
_cell.angle_gamma   90.00
#
_symmetry.space_group_name_H-M   'P 1'
#
loop_
_entity.id
_entity.type
_entity.pdbx_description
1 polymer ?
#
loop_
_entity_poly.entity_id
_entity_poly.type
_entity_poly.pdbx_seq_one_letter_code
_entity_poly.pdbx_strand_id
1 'polypeptide(L)'
;MSKIPLSLIIDDAGPVNMFHFHALKQKHDMIVPPAFALHFGKICRSLGVKGKFSVVPCPAGLGRLDRPGEVNGVDPDHIEAFVDIVKKYISPNFSITSEILTHYLALNLENLSNTHLCEDKFVSTATAEEIADYVSLSIEILNNLGLDPKGVTSPWATGIDNEENYAKGIGMAFKRTLNKDNCFYFLHSRDELKHPKIMFDTPETGKVVSIPNNSEDAFWGTQRPASCAQAQLSAKEKIDSLISEDGRTGKLRELFVKNSSSFANNKEPSR
;
A
#
# COMPACT_ATOMS: atom_id res chain seq x y z
N MET A 1 14.33 18.12 22.25
CA MET A 1 13.93 18.06 20.83
C MET A 1 12.75 17.10 20.72
N SER A 2 11.63 17.54 20.14
CA SER A 2 10.52 16.64 19.85
C SER A 2 10.94 15.64 18.77
N LYS A 3 10.70 14.35 19.00
CA LYS A 3 10.95 13.31 17.99
C LYS A 3 9.92 13.44 16.88
N ILE A 4 10.37 13.42 15.62
CA ILE A 4 9.49 13.38 14.44
C ILE A 4 9.08 11.93 14.22
N PRO A 5 7.79 11.60 14.22
CA PRO A 5 7.35 10.27 13.86
C PRO A 5 7.61 10.03 12.36
N LEU A 6 8.27 8.93 12.05
CA LEU A 6 8.48 8.45 10.68
C LEU A 6 7.75 7.12 10.52
N SER A 7 6.95 7.02 9.47
CA SER A 7 6.26 5.79 9.08
C SER A 7 6.83 5.32 7.74
N LEU A 8 7.29 4.09 7.68
CA LEU A 8 7.72 3.48 6.43
C LEU A 8 6.51 2.92 5.69
N ILE A 9 6.39 3.26 4.42
CA ILE A 9 5.31 2.82 3.54
C ILE A 9 5.90 1.81 2.57
N ILE A 10 5.41 0.57 2.61
CA ILE A 10 5.78 -0.51 1.70
C ILE A 10 4.56 -0.89 0.88
N ASP A 11 4.72 -0.83 -0.44
CA ASP A 11 3.69 -1.15 -1.43
C ASP A 11 4.00 -2.45 -2.15
N ASP A 12 3.03 -2.98 -2.89
CA ASP A 12 3.13 -4.08 -3.87
C ASP A 12 3.68 -5.40 -3.33
N ALA A 13 3.61 -5.63 -2.02
CA ALA A 13 4.17 -6.85 -1.48
C ALA A 13 3.30 -8.07 -1.83
N GLY A 14 3.97 -9.12 -2.30
CA GLY A 14 3.33 -10.37 -2.67
C GLY A 14 4.35 -11.48 -2.96
N PRO A 15 3.88 -12.71 -3.11
CA PRO A 15 4.70 -13.83 -3.58
C PRO A 15 4.99 -13.75 -5.08
N VAL A 16 4.30 -12.84 -5.78
CA VAL A 16 4.39 -12.62 -7.23
C VAL A 16 4.94 -11.24 -7.51
N ASN A 17 5.87 -11.15 -8.45
CA ASN A 17 6.47 -9.91 -8.89
C ASN A 17 5.55 -9.22 -9.91
N MET A 18 4.92 -8.13 -9.50
CA MET A 18 4.01 -7.39 -10.36
C MET A 18 4.71 -6.79 -11.59
N PHE A 19 6.01 -6.49 -11.51
CA PHE A 19 6.80 -6.02 -12.68
C PHE A 19 6.89 -7.04 -13.81
N HIS A 20 6.72 -8.34 -13.52
CA HIS A 20 6.62 -9.37 -14.55
C HIS A 20 5.48 -9.08 -15.54
N PHE A 21 4.36 -8.52 -15.04
CA PHE A 21 3.16 -8.24 -15.82
C PHE A 21 3.15 -6.83 -16.40
N HIS A 22 3.75 -5.86 -15.73
CA HIS A 22 3.72 -4.43 -16.13
C HIS A 22 4.83 -4.08 -17.11
N ALA A 23 5.98 -4.75 -17.05
CA ALA A 23 7.15 -4.37 -17.83
C ALA A 23 7.14 -5.00 -19.23
N LEU A 24 6.68 -4.25 -20.21
CA LEU A 24 6.59 -4.66 -21.61
C LEU A 24 7.96 -4.93 -22.28
N LYS A 25 9.06 -4.46 -21.72
CA LYS A 25 10.40 -4.47 -22.38
C LYS A 25 11.48 -5.24 -21.64
N GLN A 26 11.26 -5.67 -20.43
CA GLN A 26 12.23 -6.42 -19.63
C GLN A 26 11.57 -7.66 -19.05
N LYS A 27 12.24 -8.82 -19.17
CA LYS A 27 11.78 -10.03 -18.49
C LYS A 27 12.18 -9.94 -17.02
N HIS A 28 11.20 -10.00 -16.17
CA HIS A 28 11.38 -10.17 -14.74
C HIS A 28 10.89 -11.55 -14.33
N ASP A 29 11.54 -12.14 -13.33
CA ASP A 29 11.04 -13.39 -12.75
C ASP A 29 9.66 -13.15 -12.12
N MET A 30 8.74 -14.06 -12.37
CA MET A 30 7.37 -13.96 -11.83
C MET A 30 7.34 -14.15 -10.32
N ILE A 31 8.23 -14.94 -9.78
CA ILE A 31 8.24 -15.32 -8.37
C ILE A 31 9.17 -14.43 -7.56
N VAL A 32 8.64 -13.92 -6.44
CA VAL A 32 9.44 -13.18 -5.43
C VAL A 32 9.85 -14.14 -4.33
N PRO A 33 11.15 -14.41 -4.13
CA PRO A 33 11.58 -15.30 -3.05
C PRO A 33 11.11 -14.82 -1.66
N PRO A 34 10.49 -15.67 -0.83
CA PRO A 34 10.00 -15.28 0.51
C PRO A 34 11.11 -14.74 1.41
N ALA A 35 12.37 -15.07 1.12
CA ALA A 35 13.53 -14.57 1.84
C ALA A 35 13.63 -13.03 1.85
N PHE A 36 13.11 -12.33 0.83
CA PHE A 36 13.09 -10.87 0.83
C PHE A 36 12.20 -10.33 1.94
N ALA A 37 10.95 -10.80 2.03
CA ALA A 37 10.02 -10.41 3.09
C ALA A 37 10.56 -10.79 4.48
N LEU A 38 11.20 -11.96 4.60
CA LEU A 38 11.81 -12.42 5.85
C LEU A 38 12.94 -11.51 6.31
N HIS A 39 13.87 -11.19 5.44
CA HIS A 39 15.00 -10.31 5.76
C HIS A 39 14.52 -8.90 6.12
N PHE A 40 13.61 -8.34 5.33
CA PHE A 40 12.98 -7.05 5.60
C PHE A 40 12.32 -7.03 6.98
N GLY A 41 11.45 -8.00 7.26
CA GLY A 41 10.74 -8.08 8.54
C GLY A 41 11.68 -8.22 9.74
N LYS A 42 12.75 -9.04 9.63
CA LYS A 42 13.75 -9.18 10.67
C LYS A 42 14.52 -7.87 10.94
N ILE A 43 14.94 -7.16 9.90
CA ILE A 43 15.64 -5.88 10.01
C ILE A 43 14.73 -4.84 10.66
N CYS A 44 13.51 -4.66 10.15
CA CYS A 44 12.56 -3.71 10.70
C CYS A 44 12.24 -3.99 12.17
N ARG A 45 12.07 -5.26 12.54
CA ARG A 45 11.83 -5.66 13.92
C ARG A 45 13.03 -5.36 14.82
N SER A 46 14.25 -5.63 14.38
CA SER A 46 15.47 -5.38 15.16
C SER A 46 15.74 -3.89 15.41
N LEU A 47 15.34 -3.03 14.46
CA LEU A 47 15.50 -1.59 14.52
C LEU A 47 14.26 -0.84 15.07
N GLY A 48 13.18 -1.55 15.39
CA GLY A 48 11.93 -0.93 15.86
C GLY A 48 11.22 -0.09 14.79
N VAL A 49 11.48 -0.35 13.51
CA VAL A 49 10.83 0.35 12.39
C VAL A 49 9.37 -0.06 12.32
N LYS A 50 8.50 0.94 12.12
CA LYS A 50 7.05 0.77 12.01
C LYS A 50 6.52 1.45 10.75
N GLY A 51 5.35 1.01 10.30
CA GLY A 51 4.71 1.59 9.12
C GLY A 51 3.47 0.84 8.66
N LYS A 52 3.21 0.94 7.37
CA LYS A 52 2.22 0.09 6.69
C LYS A 52 2.92 -0.83 5.68
N PHE A 53 2.32 -1.98 5.47
CA PHE A 53 2.78 -2.97 4.51
C PHE A 53 1.56 -3.46 3.73
N SER A 54 1.53 -3.20 2.44
CA SER A 54 0.43 -3.66 1.61
C SER A 54 0.70 -5.03 1.02
N VAL A 55 -0.37 -5.78 0.85
CA VAL A 55 -0.35 -7.10 0.22
C VAL A 55 -1.32 -7.09 -0.94
N VAL A 56 -0.91 -7.62 -2.09
CA VAL A 56 -1.77 -7.79 -3.27
C VAL A 56 -2.57 -9.08 -3.12
N PRO A 57 -3.91 -9.06 -2.92
CA PRO A 57 -4.69 -10.26 -2.57
C PRO A 57 -4.90 -11.24 -3.71
N CYS A 58 -4.97 -10.73 -4.96
CA CYS A 58 -5.10 -11.50 -6.19
C CYS A 58 -4.03 -11.06 -7.20
N PRO A 59 -2.74 -11.32 -6.98
CA PRO A 59 -1.66 -10.71 -7.75
C PRO A 59 -1.83 -10.99 -9.25
N ALA A 60 -1.89 -9.93 -10.04
CA ALA A 60 -2.15 -9.93 -11.48
C ALA A 60 -3.42 -10.69 -11.93
N GLY A 61 -4.34 -10.96 -11.02
CA GLY A 61 -5.53 -11.76 -11.30
C GLY A 61 -5.25 -13.27 -11.51
N LEU A 62 -4.11 -13.75 -11.02
CA LEU A 62 -3.73 -15.18 -11.15
C LEU A 62 -4.54 -16.09 -10.24
N GLY A 63 -5.16 -15.56 -9.20
CA GLY A 63 -5.94 -16.29 -8.21
C GLY A 63 -5.86 -15.64 -6.84
N ARG A 64 -6.70 -16.11 -5.91
CA ARG A 64 -6.79 -15.59 -4.55
C ARG A 64 -5.69 -16.19 -3.66
N LEU A 65 -4.97 -15.35 -2.91
CA LEU A 65 -3.93 -15.84 -1.99
C LEU A 65 -4.49 -16.73 -0.85
N ASP A 66 -5.75 -16.55 -0.46
CA ASP A 66 -6.41 -17.41 0.55
C ASP A 66 -6.84 -18.79 0.01
N ARG A 67 -6.57 -19.03 -1.27
CA ARG A 67 -6.75 -20.32 -1.95
C ARG A 67 -5.47 -20.67 -2.73
N PRO A 68 -4.36 -20.95 -2.04
CA PRO A 68 -3.04 -21.02 -2.66
C PRO A 68 -2.97 -22.02 -3.81
N GLY A 69 -3.73 -23.14 -3.76
CA GLY A 69 -3.80 -24.12 -4.83
C GLY A 69 -4.53 -23.65 -6.11
N GLU A 70 -5.19 -22.49 -6.07
CA GLU A 70 -5.91 -21.90 -7.22
C GLU A 70 -5.12 -20.76 -7.88
N VAL A 71 -3.92 -20.43 -7.38
CA VAL A 71 -3.11 -19.34 -7.96
C VAL A 71 -2.26 -19.86 -9.12
N ASN A 72 -2.61 -19.46 -10.32
CA ASN A 72 -2.00 -19.96 -11.54
C ASN A 72 -0.49 -19.71 -11.61
N GLY A 73 0.28 -20.78 -11.81
CA GLY A 73 1.73 -20.72 -12.03
C GLY A 73 2.55 -20.46 -10.77
N VAL A 74 1.96 -20.49 -9.58
CA VAL A 74 2.63 -20.28 -8.30
C VAL A 74 2.47 -21.52 -7.43
N ASP A 75 3.59 -22.00 -6.85
CA ASP A 75 3.55 -23.12 -5.91
C ASP A 75 2.77 -22.71 -4.64
N PRO A 76 1.78 -23.50 -4.18
CA PRO A 76 1.05 -23.24 -2.94
C PRO A 76 1.96 -23.06 -1.73
N ASP A 77 3.00 -23.86 -1.56
CA ASP A 77 3.94 -23.78 -0.44
C ASP A 77 4.68 -22.44 -0.43
N HIS A 78 4.91 -21.85 -1.62
CA HIS A 78 5.53 -20.54 -1.77
C HIS A 78 4.61 -19.43 -1.25
N ILE A 79 3.32 -19.50 -1.54
CA ILE A 79 2.31 -18.55 -1.06
C ILE A 79 2.18 -18.63 0.45
N GLU A 80 2.05 -19.85 0.98
CA GLU A 80 1.94 -20.11 2.42
C GLU A 80 3.17 -19.60 3.17
N ALA A 81 4.38 -19.84 2.65
CA ALA A 81 5.62 -19.33 3.23
C ALA A 81 5.65 -17.81 3.27
N PHE A 82 5.21 -17.12 2.21
CA PHE A 82 5.10 -15.66 2.21
C PHE A 82 4.12 -15.16 3.27
N VAL A 83 2.91 -15.73 3.33
CA VAL A 83 1.87 -15.35 4.29
C VAL A 83 2.33 -15.55 5.73
N ASP A 84 2.97 -16.66 6.04
CA ASP A 84 3.51 -16.96 7.37
C ASP A 84 4.61 -15.98 7.79
N ILE A 85 5.46 -15.58 6.83
CA ILE A 85 6.48 -14.54 7.08
C ILE A 85 5.80 -13.21 7.39
N VAL A 86 4.78 -12.81 6.61
CA VAL A 86 4.05 -11.56 6.86
C VAL A 86 3.43 -11.57 8.24
N LYS A 87 2.74 -12.63 8.64
CA LYS A 87 2.16 -12.79 9.97
C LYS A 87 3.20 -12.70 11.09
N LYS A 88 4.31 -13.40 10.95
CA LYS A 88 5.27 -13.58 12.03
C LYS A 88 6.26 -12.43 12.18
N TYR A 89 6.67 -11.82 11.07
CA TYR A 89 7.79 -10.88 11.06
C TYR A 89 7.42 -9.46 10.63
N ILE A 90 6.30 -9.28 9.91
CA ILE A 90 5.87 -7.98 9.37
C ILE A 90 4.73 -7.39 10.22
N SER A 91 3.60 -8.10 10.34
CA SER A 91 2.40 -7.58 10.99
C SER A 91 2.59 -7.13 12.46
N PRO A 92 3.56 -7.64 13.25
CA PRO A 92 3.80 -7.09 14.58
C PRO A 92 4.27 -5.62 14.60
N ASN A 93 4.87 -5.16 13.52
CA ASN A 93 5.42 -3.79 13.41
C ASN A 93 4.70 -2.93 12.36
N PHE A 94 3.95 -3.54 11.45
CA PHE A 94 3.31 -2.87 10.32
C PHE A 94 1.80 -3.09 10.31
N SER A 95 1.06 -2.03 10.06
CA SER A 95 -0.35 -2.16 9.70
C SER A 95 -0.47 -2.79 8.30
N ILE A 96 -1.20 -3.87 8.20
CA ILE A 96 -1.45 -4.50 6.89
C ILE A 96 -2.54 -3.71 6.16
N THR A 97 -2.29 -3.44 4.88
CA THR A 97 -3.26 -2.86 3.95
C THR A 97 -3.43 -3.76 2.74
N SER A 98 -4.57 -3.68 2.09
CA SER A 98 -4.78 -4.31 0.80
C SER A 98 -4.28 -3.39 -0.32
N GLU A 99 -3.51 -3.92 -1.26
CA GLU A 99 -3.14 -3.21 -2.49
C GLU A 99 -4.26 -3.35 -3.52
N ILE A 100 -5.39 -2.69 -3.27
CA ILE A 100 -6.70 -2.92 -3.87
C ILE A 100 -6.95 -4.42 -4.03
N LEU A 101 -6.87 -4.99 -5.24
CA LEU A 101 -7.11 -6.42 -5.44
C LEU A 101 -6.02 -7.10 -6.27
N THR A 102 -5.71 -6.58 -7.47
CA THR A 102 -4.80 -7.26 -8.41
C THR A 102 -3.50 -6.55 -8.68
N HIS A 103 -3.48 -5.24 -8.47
CA HIS A 103 -2.43 -4.33 -8.93
C HIS A 103 -2.12 -4.50 -10.44
N TYR A 104 -3.13 -4.83 -11.25
CA TYR A 104 -3.02 -5.04 -12.70
C TYR A 104 -4.34 -4.72 -13.41
N LEU A 105 -4.94 -5.72 -14.06
CA LEU A 105 -6.26 -5.57 -14.67
C LEU A 105 -7.33 -5.82 -13.60
N ALA A 106 -8.37 -4.99 -13.61
CA ALA A 106 -9.51 -5.20 -12.73
C ALA A 106 -10.18 -6.55 -13.01
N LEU A 107 -10.70 -7.21 -11.96
CA LEU A 107 -11.44 -8.46 -12.08
C LEU A 107 -12.94 -8.21 -12.24
N ASN A 108 -13.56 -9.03 -13.04
CA ASN A 108 -14.99 -9.28 -12.94
C ASN A 108 -15.25 -10.11 -11.69
N LEU A 109 -16.05 -9.61 -10.74
CA LEU A 109 -16.27 -10.26 -9.45
C LEU A 109 -17.15 -11.52 -9.54
N GLU A 110 -17.93 -11.72 -10.63
CA GLU A 110 -18.78 -12.89 -10.77
C GLU A 110 -17.99 -14.14 -11.11
N ASN A 111 -16.92 -14.02 -11.90
CA ASN A 111 -16.15 -15.15 -12.40
C ASN A 111 -14.64 -15.05 -12.16
N LEU A 112 -14.17 -13.98 -11.53
CA LEU A 112 -12.78 -13.69 -11.22
C LEU A 112 -11.85 -13.64 -12.45
N SER A 113 -12.38 -13.36 -13.63
CA SER A 113 -11.58 -13.16 -14.82
C SER A 113 -11.08 -11.72 -14.95
N ASN A 114 -9.92 -11.55 -15.53
CA ASN A 114 -9.38 -10.23 -15.85
C ASN A 114 -10.29 -9.51 -16.86
N THR A 115 -10.58 -8.25 -16.59
CA THR A 115 -11.23 -7.34 -17.53
C THR A 115 -10.19 -6.75 -18.51
N HIS A 116 -10.61 -5.80 -19.35
CA HIS A 116 -9.72 -5.04 -20.22
C HIS A 116 -9.21 -3.74 -19.59
N LEU A 117 -9.71 -3.39 -18.40
CA LEU A 117 -9.36 -2.15 -17.70
C LEU A 117 -8.30 -2.43 -16.62
N CYS A 118 -7.30 -1.55 -16.55
CA CYS A 118 -6.45 -1.50 -15.36
C CYS A 118 -7.28 -1.06 -14.15
N GLU A 119 -6.87 -1.45 -12.94
CA GLU A 119 -7.61 -1.12 -11.71
C GLU A 119 -7.78 0.39 -11.52
N ASP A 120 -6.77 1.21 -11.86
CA ASP A 120 -6.86 2.67 -11.78
C ASP A 120 -7.98 3.23 -12.67
N LYS A 121 -8.17 2.68 -13.88
CA LYS A 121 -9.22 3.08 -14.79
C LYS A 121 -10.60 2.60 -14.37
N PHE A 122 -10.68 1.40 -13.83
CA PHE A 122 -11.93 0.90 -13.24
C PHE A 122 -12.37 1.83 -12.10
N VAL A 123 -11.51 2.09 -11.13
CA VAL A 123 -11.84 2.92 -9.95
C VAL A 123 -12.14 4.37 -10.34
N SER A 124 -11.52 4.90 -11.40
CA SER A 124 -11.75 6.29 -11.82
C SER A 124 -13.20 6.56 -12.30
N THR A 125 -13.92 5.52 -12.67
CA THR A 125 -15.30 5.62 -13.19
C THR A 125 -16.34 4.87 -12.35
N ALA A 126 -15.88 4.05 -11.38
CA ALA A 126 -16.74 3.23 -10.56
C ALA A 126 -17.53 4.04 -9.54
N THR A 127 -18.73 3.58 -9.23
CA THR A 127 -19.53 4.08 -8.11
C THR A 127 -18.96 3.63 -6.76
N ALA A 128 -19.39 4.25 -5.68
CA ALA A 128 -18.99 3.84 -4.33
C ALA A 128 -19.40 2.38 -4.03
N GLU A 129 -20.54 1.90 -4.54
CA GLU A 129 -20.97 0.51 -4.36
C GLU A 129 -20.07 -0.48 -5.10
N GLU A 130 -19.74 -0.20 -6.38
CA GLU A 130 -18.83 -1.07 -7.15
C GLU A 130 -17.44 -1.13 -6.51
N ILE A 131 -16.95 0.00 -6.00
CA ILE A 131 -15.68 0.05 -5.24
C ILE A 131 -15.80 -0.74 -3.95
N ALA A 132 -16.94 -0.60 -3.24
CA ALA A 132 -17.17 -1.33 -2.00
C ALA A 132 -17.17 -2.85 -2.22
N ASP A 133 -17.81 -3.33 -3.27
CA ASP A 133 -17.84 -4.76 -3.60
C ASP A 133 -16.44 -5.27 -3.95
N TYR A 134 -15.69 -4.48 -4.75
CA TYR A 134 -14.33 -4.81 -5.17
C TYR A 134 -13.35 -4.87 -3.99
N VAL A 135 -13.39 -3.86 -3.12
CA VAL A 135 -12.57 -3.80 -1.90
C VAL A 135 -13.02 -4.85 -0.88
N SER A 136 -14.31 -5.19 -0.81
CA SER A 136 -14.80 -6.25 0.08
C SER A 136 -14.13 -7.59 -0.20
N LEU A 137 -14.04 -7.99 -1.46
CA LEU A 137 -13.31 -9.20 -1.84
C LEU A 137 -11.85 -9.12 -1.42
N SER A 138 -11.22 -8.00 -1.66
CA SER A 138 -9.80 -7.77 -1.35
C SER A 138 -9.49 -7.95 0.16
N ILE A 139 -10.26 -7.27 1.01
CA ILE A 139 -10.05 -7.35 2.47
C ILE A 139 -10.54 -8.69 3.07
N GLU A 140 -11.53 -9.32 2.46
CA GLU A 140 -11.97 -10.70 2.81
C GLU A 140 -10.82 -11.68 2.65
N ILE A 141 -10.13 -11.67 1.50
CA ILE A 141 -8.98 -12.53 1.23
C ILE A 141 -7.91 -12.36 2.31
N LEU A 142 -7.52 -11.12 2.62
CA LEU A 142 -6.51 -10.86 3.64
C LEU A 142 -6.97 -11.26 5.04
N ASN A 143 -8.24 -11.07 5.36
CA ASN A 143 -8.82 -11.49 6.63
C ASN A 143 -8.84 -13.01 6.77
N ASN A 144 -9.21 -13.74 5.71
CA ASN A 144 -9.18 -15.21 5.67
C ASN A 144 -7.77 -15.76 5.89
N LEU A 145 -6.76 -15.03 5.40
CA LEU A 145 -5.36 -15.32 5.69
C LEU A 145 -4.94 -14.97 7.13
N GLY A 146 -5.80 -14.32 7.93
CA GLY A 146 -5.47 -13.90 9.29
C GLY A 146 -4.55 -12.67 9.34
N LEU A 147 -4.53 -11.84 8.30
CA LEU A 147 -3.68 -10.64 8.20
C LEU A 147 -4.34 -9.38 8.77
N ASP A 148 -5.61 -9.40 9.14
CA ASP A 148 -6.36 -8.30 9.78
C ASP A 148 -6.13 -6.93 9.11
N PRO A 149 -6.56 -6.74 7.85
CA PRO A 149 -6.33 -5.50 7.12
C PRO A 149 -6.92 -4.28 7.84
N LYS A 150 -6.21 -3.17 7.85
CA LYS A 150 -6.61 -1.91 8.51
C LYS A 150 -6.97 -0.81 7.52
N GLY A 151 -6.62 -0.99 6.26
CA GLY A 151 -6.82 0.01 5.22
C GLY A 151 -6.50 -0.52 3.84
N VAL A 152 -6.49 0.40 2.88
CA VAL A 152 -6.21 0.14 1.47
C VAL A 152 -5.03 1.00 1.01
N THR A 153 -4.21 0.45 0.14
CA THR A 153 -3.21 1.20 -0.62
C THR A 153 -3.68 1.29 -2.07
N SER A 154 -3.45 2.43 -2.67
CA SER A 154 -3.86 2.71 -4.05
C SER A 154 -2.67 2.48 -4.98
N PRO A 155 -2.72 1.50 -5.88
CA PRO A 155 -1.70 1.36 -6.90
C PRO A 155 -1.74 2.54 -7.88
N TRP A 156 -0.59 3.01 -8.34
CA TRP A 156 -0.44 4.14 -9.26
C TRP A 156 -1.21 5.39 -8.81
N ALA A 157 -2.08 5.93 -9.68
CA ALA A 157 -2.93 7.08 -9.42
C ALA A 157 -4.37 6.67 -9.03
N THR A 158 -4.60 5.42 -8.66
CA THR A 158 -5.93 4.89 -8.34
C THR A 158 -6.61 5.72 -7.25
N GLY A 159 -7.84 6.12 -7.52
CA GLY A 159 -8.68 6.87 -6.59
C GLY A 159 -8.51 8.38 -6.63
N ILE A 160 -7.47 8.93 -7.27
CA ILE A 160 -7.22 10.39 -7.29
C ILE A 160 -8.36 11.13 -8.01
N ASP A 161 -8.76 10.64 -9.18
CA ASP A 161 -9.79 11.29 -10.00
C ASP A 161 -11.22 11.02 -9.51
N ASN A 162 -11.41 10.13 -8.52
CA ASN A 162 -12.70 9.72 -7.99
C ASN A 162 -12.66 9.52 -6.46
N GLU A 163 -11.91 10.39 -5.75
CA GLU A 163 -11.56 10.18 -4.34
C GLU A 163 -12.80 10.08 -3.43
N GLU A 164 -13.87 10.80 -3.72
CA GLU A 164 -15.08 10.77 -2.90
C GLU A 164 -15.74 9.37 -2.93
N ASN A 165 -16.00 8.82 -4.12
CA ASN A 165 -16.55 7.47 -4.26
C ASN A 165 -15.56 6.41 -3.74
N TYR A 166 -14.26 6.61 -3.99
CA TYR A 166 -13.22 5.70 -3.52
C TYR A 166 -13.20 5.60 -2.00
N ALA A 167 -13.16 6.74 -1.32
CA ALA A 167 -13.19 6.79 0.14
C ALA A 167 -14.48 6.20 0.72
N LYS A 168 -15.64 6.56 0.11
CA LYS A 168 -16.94 6.03 0.53
C LYS A 168 -16.98 4.52 0.37
N GLY A 169 -16.60 4.01 -0.79
CA GLY A 169 -16.59 2.57 -1.09
C GLY A 169 -15.68 1.78 -0.15
N ILE A 170 -14.48 2.28 0.16
CA ILE A 170 -13.59 1.67 1.15
C ILE A 170 -14.25 1.57 2.51
N GLY A 171 -14.84 2.68 3.01
CA GLY A 171 -15.53 2.68 4.30
C GLY A 171 -16.65 1.66 4.36
N MET A 172 -17.52 1.62 3.34
CA MET A 172 -18.61 0.65 3.20
C MET A 172 -18.08 -0.80 3.21
N ALA A 173 -17.00 -1.06 2.46
CA ALA A 173 -16.38 -2.39 2.43
C ALA A 173 -15.91 -2.85 3.82
N PHE A 174 -15.17 -2.00 4.54
CA PHE A 174 -14.67 -2.33 5.88
C PHE A 174 -15.82 -2.54 6.87
N LYS A 175 -16.87 -1.71 6.77
CA LYS A 175 -18.05 -1.84 7.62
C LYS A 175 -18.81 -3.14 7.37
N ARG A 176 -19.13 -3.45 6.11
CA ARG A 176 -19.95 -4.62 5.75
C ARG A 176 -19.20 -5.94 5.87
N THR A 177 -17.88 -5.97 5.53
CA THR A 177 -17.11 -7.22 5.48
C THR A 177 -16.47 -7.57 6.82
N LEU A 178 -15.94 -6.57 7.54
CA LEU A 178 -15.17 -6.78 8.76
C LEU A 178 -15.82 -6.19 10.02
N ASN A 179 -16.98 -5.53 9.88
CA ASN A 179 -17.67 -4.78 10.93
C ASN A 179 -16.74 -3.78 11.66
N LYS A 180 -15.86 -3.11 10.91
CA LYS A 180 -14.93 -2.10 11.42
C LYS A 180 -15.51 -0.70 11.25
N ASP A 181 -15.43 0.10 12.31
CA ASP A 181 -15.89 1.50 12.34
C ASP A 181 -14.82 2.50 11.94
N ASN A 182 -13.65 2.04 11.57
CA ASN A 182 -12.56 2.89 11.08
C ASN A 182 -11.66 2.16 10.09
N CYS A 183 -11.23 2.88 9.10
CA CYS A 183 -10.23 2.45 8.12
C CYS A 183 -9.48 3.65 7.56
N PHE A 184 -8.40 3.38 6.84
CA PHE A 184 -7.65 4.40 6.15
C PHE A 184 -7.25 3.93 4.75
N TYR A 185 -6.85 4.90 3.91
CA TYR A 185 -6.24 4.59 2.64
C TYR A 185 -5.08 5.55 2.34
N PHE A 186 -4.15 5.06 1.53
CA PHE A 186 -3.05 5.84 1.00
C PHE A 186 -3.28 6.12 -0.47
N LEU A 187 -3.19 7.40 -0.86
CA LEU A 187 -3.09 7.84 -2.24
C LEU A 187 -1.67 8.25 -2.54
N HIS A 188 -1.19 7.95 -3.74
CA HIS A 188 0.02 8.57 -4.26
C HIS A 188 -0.26 10.06 -4.49
N SER A 189 0.42 10.90 -3.73
CA SER A 189 0.26 12.34 -3.84
C SER A 189 1.23 12.88 -4.87
N ARG A 190 0.72 13.52 -5.91
CA ARG A 190 1.54 14.27 -6.87
C ARG A 190 1.84 15.69 -6.42
N ASP A 191 1.07 16.18 -5.47
CA ASP A 191 1.13 17.55 -5.00
C ASP A 191 1.56 17.60 -3.54
N GLU A 192 2.06 18.78 -3.18
CA GLU A 192 2.61 19.14 -1.90
C GLU A 192 1.90 18.55 -0.68
N LEU A 193 2.67 18.30 0.32
CA LEU A 193 2.39 17.95 1.71
C LEU A 193 0.96 18.21 2.16
N LYS A 194 0.13 17.19 2.05
CA LYS A 194 -1.23 17.17 2.61
C LYS A 194 -1.19 16.51 3.99
N HIS A 195 -2.13 16.89 4.85
CA HIS A 195 -2.33 16.23 6.13
C HIS A 195 -3.32 15.07 5.98
N PRO A 196 -3.29 14.08 6.88
CA PRO A 196 -4.39 13.12 6.99
C PRO A 196 -5.72 13.84 7.11
N LYS A 197 -6.70 13.42 6.32
CA LYS A 197 -8.03 14.03 6.25
C LYS A 197 -9.09 12.99 6.53
N ILE A 198 -10.05 13.30 7.41
CA ILE A 198 -11.27 12.50 7.56
C ILE A 198 -12.14 12.80 6.34
N MET A 199 -12.39 11.77 5.54
CA MET A 199 -13.24 11.86 4.34
C MET A 199 -14.68 11.58 4.66
N PHE A 200 -14.92 10.57 5.50
CA PHE A 200 -16.24 10.19 5.98
C PHE A 200 -16.18 9.84 7.47
N ASP A 201 -17.29 10.05 8.18
CA ASP A 201 -17.54 9.59 9.55
C ASP A 201 -19.06 9.40 9.70
N THR A 202 -19.59 8.33 9.14
CA THR A 202 -21.02 8.05 9.06
C THR A 202 -21.34 6.63 9.54
N PRO A 203 -22.59 6.32 9.92
CA PRO A 203 -22.96 4.95 10.26
C PRO A 203 -22.76 3.94 9.13
N GLU A 204 -22.84 4.38 7.87
CA GLU A 204 -22.69 3.55 6.69
C GLU A 204 -21.23 3.19 6.40
N THR A 205 -20.31 4.13 6.58
CA THR A 205 -18.89 4.01 6.23
C THR A 205 -17.98 3.81 7.44
N GLY A 206 -18.42 4.19 8.64
CA GLY A 206 -17.51 4.45 9.74
C GLY A 206 -16.59 5.64 9.40
N LYS A 207 -15.51 5.78 10.17
CA LYS A 207 -14.49 6.81 9.96
C LYS A 207 -13.47 6.37 8.91
N VAL A 208 -13.41 7.12 7.82
CA VAL A 208 -12.48 6.90 6.71
C VAL A 208 -11.46 8.02 6.63
N VAL A 209 -10.18 7.67 6.69
CA VAL A 209 -9.08 8.65 6.71
C VAL A 209 -8.21 8.50 5.45
N SER A 210 -8.10 9.59 4.70
CA SER A 210 -7.11 9.73 3.63
C SER A 210 -5.76 10.07 4.23
N ILE A 211 -4.74 9.26 3.97
CA ILE A 211 -3.36 9.49 4.44
C ILE A 211 -2.49 9.77 3.23
N PRO A 212 -1.97 11.00 3.09
CA PRO A 212 -1.08 11.34 1.99
C PRO A 212 0.30 10.74 2.18
N ASN A 213 0.93 10.37 1.08
CA ASN A 213 2.34 10.05 1.05
C ASN A 213 3.17 11.34 0.96
N ASN A 214 4.03 11.57 1.94
CA ASN A 214 4.79 12.81 2.03
C ASN A 214 6.17 12.76 1.36
N SER A 215 6.63 11.58 1.00
CA SER A 215 7.90 11.36 0.34
C SER A 215 7.73 10.20 -0.63
N GLU A 216 7.23 10.53 -1.82
CA GLU A 216 7.03 9.51 -2.82
C GLU A 216 8.33 8.95 -3.34
N ASP A 217 8.34 7.66 -3.40
CA ASP A 217 9.16 6.79 -4.24
C ASP A 217 10.61 7.23 -4.40
N ALA A 218 11.23 7.59 -3.25
CA ALA A 218 12.64 7.96 -3.22
C ALA A 218 13.53 6.89 -3.88
N PHE A 219 13.04 5.66 -3.97
CA PHE A 219 13.75 4.51 -4.49
C PHE A 219 13.29 4.06 -5.89
N TRP A 220 12.35 4.76 -6.53
CA TRP A 220 11.84 4.38 -7.86
C TRP A 220 12.94 4.10 -8.88
N GLY A 221 13.96 4.94 -8.96
CA GLY A 221 15.09 4.78 -9.87
C GLY A 221 16.03 3.61 -9.54
N THR A 222 15.89 2.96 -8.37
CA THR A 222 16.75 1.85 -7.94
C THR A 222 16.23 0.47 -8.34
N GLN A 223 15.05 0.39 -8.92
CA GLN A 223 14.37 -0.86 -9.23
C GLN A 223 15.02 -1.68 -10.36
N ARG A 224 15.96 -1.10 -11.10
CA ARG A 224 16.63 -1.74 -12.24
C ARG A 224 18.15 -1.65 -12.15
N PRO A 225 18.76 -2.05 -11.02
CA PRO A 225 20.20 -2.00 -10.91
C PRO A 225 20.84 -3.11 -11.76
N ALA A 226 21.95 -2.79 -12.40
CA ALA A 226 22.73 -3.76 -13.14
C ALA A 226 23.42 -4.80 -12.23
N SER A 227 23.52 -4.48 -10.92
CA SER A 227 24.12 -5.36 -9.90
C SER A 227 23.65 -4.98 -8.50
N CYS A 228 23.88 -5.85 -7.53
CA CYS A 228 23.63 -5.59 -6.12
C CYS A 228 24.42 -4.37 -5.61
N ALA A 229 25.66 -4.21 -6.05
CA ALA A 229 26.50 -3.06 -5.71
C ALA A 229 25.89 -1.74 -6.24
N GLN A 230 25.39 -1.76 -7.48
CA GLN A 230 24.69 -0.61 -8.06
C GLN A 230 23.42 -0.27 -7.29
N ALA A 231 22.63 -1.26 -6.86
CA ALA A 231 21.44 -1.04 -6.06
C ALA A 231 21.78 -0.38 -4.72
N GLN A 232 22.81 -0.89 -4.04
CA GLN A 232 23.27 -0.33 -2.76
C GLN A 232 23.77 1.12 -2.90
N LEU A 233 24.54 1.41 -3.96
CA LEU A 233 25.03 2.75 -4.23
C LEU A 233 23.86 3.71 -4.50
N SER A 234 22.94 3.35 -5.36
CA SER A 234 21.78 4.16 -5.69
C SER A 234 20.88 4.39 -4.47
N ALA A 235 20.67 3.36 -3.64
CA ALA A 235 19.90 3.50 -2.41
C ALA A 235 20.60 4.46 -1.42
N LYS A 236 21.92 4.34 -1.26
CA LYS A 236 22.71 5.25 -0.42
C LYS A 236 22.61 6.69 -0.90
N GLU A 237 22.79 6.97 -2.18
CA GLU A 237 22.67 8.30 -2.77
C GLU A 237 21.29 8.90 -2.53
N LYS A 238 20.22 8.09 -2.64
CA LYS A 238 18.86 8.53 -2.34
C LYS A 238 18.68 8.87 -0.86
N ILE A 239 19.16 8.02 0.03
CA ILE A 239 19.12 8.28 1.48
C ILE A 239 19.90 9.55 1.80
N ASP A 240 21.11 9.71 1.29
CA ASP A 240 21.94 10.90 1.51
C ASP A 240 21.24 12.18 1.00
N SER A 241 20.49 12.10 -0.11
CA SER A 241 19.69 13.23 -0.61
C SER A 241 18.50 13.62 0.27
N LEU A 242 18.00 12.69 1.07
CA LEU A 242 16.89 12.91 2.00
C LEU A 242 17.35 13.42 3.37
N ILE A 243 18.58 13.10 3.73
CA ILE A 243 19.20 13.42 5.02
C ILE A 243 20.43 14.27 4.75
N SER A 244 20.52 15.44 5.36
CA SER A 244 21.77 16.23 5.27
C SER A 244 22.89 15.57 6.07
N GLU A 245 24.15 15.90 5.75
CA GLU A 245 25.33 15.36 6.43
C GLU A 245 25.31 15.59 7.95
N ASP A 246 24.71 16.69 8.42
CA ASP A 246 24.53 17.00 9.84
C ASP A 246 23.23 16.44 10.44
N GLY A 247 22.41 15.74 9.65
CA GLY A 247 21.10 15.20 10.05
C GLY A 247 20.07 16.26 10.44
N ARG A 248 20.34 17.54 10.19
CA ARG A 248 19.51 18.67 10.63
C ARG A 248 18.75 19.35 9.50
N THR A 249 19.30 19.32 8.33
CA THR A 249 18.68 19.87 7.12
C THR A 249 18.52 18.75 6.10
N GLY A 250 17.63 18.89 5.17
CA GLY A 250 17.39 17.90 4.12
C GLY A 250 15.91 17.85 3.79
N LYS A 251 15.59 17.20 2.70
CA LYS A 251 14.23 17.17 2.16
C LYS A 251 13.18 16.70 3.18
N LEU A 252 13.49 15.70 3.99
CA LEU A 252 12.59 15.23 5.05
C LEU A 252 12.30 16.31 6.09
N ARG A 253 13.28 17.12 6.45
CA ARG A 253 13.08 18.22 7.39
C ARG A 253 12.28 19.37 6.77
N GLU A 254 12.55 19.71 5.53
CA GLU A 254 11.75 20.71 4.81
C GLU A 254 10.29 20.31 4.75
N LEU A 255 10.04 19.04 4.42
CA LEU A 255 8.72 18.46 4.41
C LEU A 255 8.04 18.59 5.78
N PHE A 256 8.75 18.29 6.86
CA PHE A 256 8.23 18.39 8.23
C PHE A 256 7.97 19.83 8.64
N VAL A 257 8.88 20.76 8.36
CA VAL A 257 8.73 22.19 8.72
C VAL A 257 7.53 22.81 8.01
N LYS A 258 7.36 22.53 6.71
CA LYS A 258 6.18 22.97 5.95
C LYS A 258 4.88 22.45 6.57
N ASN A 259 4.82 21.19 6.96
CA ASN A 259 3.65 20.60 7.61
C ASN A 259 3.39 21.21 9.00
N SER A 260 4.42 21.42 9.80
CA SER A 260 4.26 21.97 11.14
C SER A 260 3.68 23.39 11.12
N SER A 261 4.06 24.20 10.12
CA SER A 261 3.53 25.56 9.96
C SER A 261 2.04 25.57 9.56
N SER A 262 1.58 24.59 8.79
CA SER A 262 0.16 24.47 8.44
C SER A 262 -0.70 23.96 9.61
N PHE A 263 -0.16 23.15 10.52
CA PHE A 263 -0.84 22.76 11.76
C PHE A 263 -1.02 23.94 12.73
N ALA A 264 -0.04 24.86 12.77
CA ALA A 264 -0.13 26.03 13.64
C ALA A 264 -1.21 27.02 13.17
N ASN A 265 -1.47 27.10 11.87
CA ASN A 265 -2.46 28.04 11.30
C ASN A 265 -3.91 27.53 11.38
N ASN A 266 -4.15 26.25 11.70
CA ASN A 266 -5.49 25.67 11.83
C ASN A 266 -6.01 25.65 13.28
N LYS A 267 -5.38 26.38 14.21
CA LYS A 267 -5.79 26.44 15.61
C LYS A 267 -6.67 27.65 15.94
N GLU A 268 -7.68 27.95 15.16
CA GLU A 268 -8.82 28.73 15.70
C GLU A 268 -10.12 28.28 15.03
N PRO A 269 -11.00 27.55 15.75
CA PRO A 269 -12.41 27.58 15.41
C PRO A 269 -12.90 28.96 15.82
N SER A 270 -13.32 29.76 14.86
CA SER A 270 -14.10 30.97 15.11
C SER A 270 -15.29 30.65 16.02
N ARG A 271 -15.39 31.39 17.11
CA ARG A 271 -16.51 31.41 18.01
C ARG A 271 -17.80 31.86 17.33
#